data_77bffb6ee952b4f162d0a9cc03fef612
#
_entry.id   77bffb6ee952b4f162d0a9cc03fef612
#
_cell.length_a   1.000
_cell.length_b   1.000
_cell.length_c   1.000
_cell.angle_alpha   90.00
_cell.angle_beta   90.00
_cell.angle_gamma   90.00
#
_symmetry.space_group_name_H-M   'P 1'
#
loop_
_entity.id
_entity.type
_entity.pdbx_description
1 polymer ?
#
loop_
_entity_poly.entity_id
_entity_poly.type
_entity_poly.pdbx_seq_one_letter_code
_entity_poly.pdbx_strand_id
1 'polypeptide(L)'
;SNEVSNILADKKVLLIGCGSLGGYIANELVKAGIEKMMLLDADHLYENNVFRHLLGLEYVGQYKCVALQNYFEKNIPDLKISSLAEKIEEAVQEGNIEFGEYDLIISATGDHNVNRWINQYVMSNKLMVPVVYAWNEVLGVGNHVAYIEYGNVGCYECFIGRDEDTGELYDRTAYCRSGQKVVQKVAGCGSSFIPYGSTISLKTAGMCVDTIKKIFEGRYSD
;
A
#
# COMPACT_ATOMS: atom_id res chain seq x y z
N SER A 1 24.79 6.17 6.77
CA SER A 1 24.02 5.54 5.69
C SER A 1 24.12 4.01 5.71
N ASN A 2 25.27 3.41 6.01
CA ASN A 2 25.45 1.95 6.04
C ASN A 2 24.72 1.27 7.22
N GLU A 3 24.57 1.93 8.37
CA GLU A 3 23.89 1.37 9.53
C GLU A 3 22.37 1.19 9.30
N VAL A 4 21.71 2.17 8.69
CA VAL A 4 20.27 2.11 8.38
C VAL A 4 19.96 1.03 7.33
N SER A 5 20.82 0.88 6.33
CA SER A 5 20.70 -0.18 5.31
C SER A 5 20.79 -1.57 5.94
N ASN A 6 21.63 -1.77 6.96
CA ASN A 6 21.74 -3.06 7.66
C ASN A 6 20.52 -3.39 8.50
N ILE A 7 19.86 -2.39 9.12
CA ILE A 7 18.63 -2.60 9.90
C ILE A 7 17.49 -3.07 9.01
N LEU A 8 17.37 -2.50 7.80
CA LEU A 8 16.28 -2.81 6.87
C LEU A 8 16.44 -4.16 6.18
N ALA A 9 17.67 -4.61 5.91
CA ALA A 9 17.95 -5.83 5.17
C ALA A 9 17.35 -7.10 5.82
N ASP A 10 17.29 -7.15 7.15
CA ASP A 10 16.74 -8.28 7.88
C ASP A 10 15.22 -8.26 8.04
N LYS A 11 14.59 -7.13 7.74
CA LYS A 11 13.14 -6.95 7.90
C LYS A 11 12.34 -7.65 6.83
N LYS A 12 11.30 -8.38 7.24
CA LYS A 12 10.33 -9.05 6.37
C LYS A 12 9.07 -8.19 6.25
N VAL A 13 8.79 -7.69 5.07
CA VAL A 13 7.67 -6.76 4.82
C VAL A 13 6.59 -7.44 3.98
N LEU A 14 5.32 -7.26 4.37
CA LEU A 14 4.16 -7.59 3.55
C LEU A 14 3.62 -6.31 2.90
N LEU A 15 3.61 -6.25 1.58
CA LEU A 15 2.99 -5.17 0.81
C LEU A 15 1.69 -5.65 0.16
N ILE A 16 0.58 -5.08 0.59
CA ILE A 16 -0.77 -5.35 0.09
C ILE A 16 -1.17 -4.24 -0.87
N GLY A 17 -1.43 -4.59 -2.12
CA GLY A 17 -1.68 -3.65 -3.22
C GLY A 17 -0.40 -3.29 -3.96
N CYS A 18 -0.30 -3.76 -5.20
CA CYS A 18 0.83 -3.57 -6.12
C CYS A 18 0.46 -2.64 -7.30
N GLY A 19 -0.48 -1.74 -7.08
CA GLY A 19 -0.91 -0.75 -8.06
C GLY A 19 0.10 0.39 -8.23
N SER A 20 -0.41 1.53 -8.72
CA SER A 20 0.40 2.74 -8.96
C SER A 20 1.22 3.13 -7.72
N LEU A 21 0.60 3.21 -6.54
CA LEU A 21 1.30 3.57 -5.31
C LEU A 21 2.21 2.45 -4.80
N GLY A 22 1.67 1.22 -4.69
CA GLY A 22 2.41 0.09 -4.15
C GLY A 22 3.65 -0.27 -4.95
N GLY A 23 3.61 -0.16 -6.29
CA GLY A 23 4.78 -0.38 -7.14
C GLY A 23 5.93 0.59 -6.82
N TYR A 24 5.63 1.88 -6.60
CA TYR A 24 6.66 2.85 -6.19
C TYR A 24 7.12 2.64 -4.74
N ILE A 25 6.22 2.27 -3.82
CA ILE A 25 6.61 1.92 -2.44
C ILE A 25 7.59 0.74 -2.46
N ALA A 26 7.27 -0.34 -3.19
CA ALA A 26 8.15 -1.50 -3.31
C ALA A 26 9.53 -1.11 -3.85
N ASN A 27 9.56 -0.31 -4.94
CA ASN A 27 10.81 0.15 -5.54
C ASN A 27 11.68 0.96 -4.57
N GLU A 28 11.09 1.90 -3.86
CA GLU A 28 11.84 2.75 -2.93
C GLU A 28 12.26 1.99 -1.66
N LEU A 29 11.48 0.99 -1.20
CA LEU A 29 11.86 0.11 -0.09
C LEU A 29 13.07 -0.77 -0.44
N VAL A 30 13.05 -1.38 -1.63
CA VAL A 30 14.19 -2.18 -2.12
C VAL A 30 15.45 -1.31 -2.22
N LYS A 31 15.34 -0.10 -2.79
CA LYS A 31 16.46 0.87 -2.85
C LYS A 31 16.91 1.36 -1.48
N ALA A 32 16.03 1.38 -0.49
CA ALA A 32 16.36 1.73 0.88
C ALA A 32 17.06 0.59 1.64
N GLY A 33 17.04 -0.66 1.11
CA GLY A 33 17.73 -1.79 1.69
C GLY A 33 16.82 -2.89 2.22
N ILE A 34 15.51 -2.88 1.96
CA ILE A 34 14.62 -4.02 2.25
C ILE A 34 14.93 -5.13 1.23
N GLU A 35 15.31 -6.30 1.73
CA GLU A 35 15.66 -7.46 0.91
C GLU A 35 14.56 -8.54 0.91
N LYS A 36 13.67 -8.54 1.92
CA LYS A 36 12.65 -9.58 2.11
C LYS A 36 11.26 -8.97 2.03
N MET A 37 10.53 -9.29 0.96
CA MET A 37 9.18 -8.74 0.75
C MET A 37 8.23 -9.76 0.16
N MET A 38 7.01 -9.82 0.70
CA MET A 38 5.87 -10.48 0.07
C MET A 38 5.01 -9.41 -0.61
N LEU A 39 4.77 -9.58 -1.90
CA LEU A 39 3.90 -8.72 -2.72
C LEU A 39 2.56 -9.40 -2.93
N LEU A 40 1.47 -8.74 -2.55
CA LEU A 40 0.13 -9.30 -2.66
C LEU A 40 -0.80 -8.37 -3.44
N ASP A 41 -1.35 -8.86 -4.54
CA ASP A 41 -2.33 -8.15 -5.38
C ASP A 41 -3.03 -9.15 -6.32
N ALA A 42 -4.36 -9.15 -6.34
CA ALA A 42 -5.16 -10.02 -7.22
C ALA A 42 -5.34 -9.49 -8.65
N ASP A 43 -4.96 -8.26 -8.92
CA ASP A 43 -5.21 -7.58 -10.19
C ASP A 43 -4.12 -7.85 -11.22
N HIS A 44 -4.54 -7.81 -12.51
CA HIS A 44 -3.62 -7.77 -13.64
C HIS A 44 -3.18 -6.32 -13.97
N LEU A 45 -1.99 -6.21 -14.57
CA LEU A 45 -1.53 -4.95 -15.14
C LEU A 45 -2.14 -4.78 -16.53
N TYR A 46 -2.85 -3.67 -16.73
CA TYR A 46 -3.47 -3.31 -18.00
C TYR A 46 -2.76 -2.13 -18.67
N GLU A 47 -2.93 -1.96 -19.97
CA GLU A 47 -2.32 -0.86 -20.74
C GLU A 47 -2.58 0.53 -20.15
N ASN A 48 -3.80 0.77 -19.67
CA ASN A 48 -4.18 2.05 -19.06
C ASN A 48 -3.50 2.32 -17.70
N ASN A 49 -2.87 1.32 -17.09
CA ASN A 49 -2.12 1.49 -15.86
C ASN A 49 -0.71 2.03 -16.12
N VAL A 50 -0.11 1.75 -17.28
CA VAL A 50 1.31 2.01 -17.59
C VAL A 50 1.68 3.50 -17.39
N PHE A 51 0.78 4.42 -17.66
CA PHE A 51 1.05 5.86 -17.51
C PHE A 51 1.27 6.31 -16.06
N ARG A 52 0.89 5.50 -15.08
CA ARG A 52 1.03 5.82 -13.65
C ARG A 52 1.70 4.71 -12.83
N HIS A 53 1.86 3.52 -13.40
CA HIS A 53 2.50 2.39 -12.76
C HIS A 53 4.02 2.46 -12.91
N LEU A 54 4.77 1.80 -12.01
CA LEU A 54 6.22 1.67 -12.12
C LEU A 54 6.63 0.89 -13.38
N LEU A 55 5.84 -0.14 -13.72
CA LEU A 55 6.12 -1.05 -14.82
C LEU A 55 5.55 -0.54 -16.16
N GLY A 56 6.27 -0.88 -17.25
CA GLY A 56 5.90 -0.53 -18.61
C GLY A 56 5.10 -1.62 -19.34
N LEU A 57 4.94 -1.42 -20.66
CA LEU A 57 4.13 -2.27 -21.54
C LEU A 57 4.57 -3.73 -21.56
N GLU A 58 5.84 -4.04 -21.31
CA GLU A 58 6.38 -5.40 -21.34
C GLU A 58 5.75 -6.34 -20.30
N TYR A 59 5.11 -5.76 -19.25
CA TYR A 59 4.47 -6.51 -18.16
C TYR A 59 2.95 -6.57 -18.27
N VAL A 60 2.35 -5.94 -19.28
CA VAL A 60 0.89 -5.94 -19.47
C VAL A 60 0.36 -7.37 -19.62
N GLY A 61 -0.74 -7.66 -18.95
CA GLY A 61 -1.36 -8.99 -18.90
C GLY A 61 -0.89 -9.89 -17.76
N GLN A 62 0.21 -9.55 -17.08
CA GLN A 62 0.65 -10.28 -15.88
C GLN A 62 -0.10 -9.78 -14.63
N TYR A 63 -0.19 -10.61 -13.58
CA TYR A 63 -0.58 -10.12 -12.26
C TYR A 63 0.40 -9.06 -11.76
N LYS A 64 -0.09 -7.96 -11.18
CA LYS A 64 0.75 -6.82 -10.77
C LYS A 64 1.86 -7.24 -9.81
N CYS A 65 1.55 -8.08 -8.81
CA CYS A 65 2.53 -8.58 -7.84
C CYS A 65 3.61 -9.45 -8.50
N VAL A 66 3.22 -10.34 -9.41
CA VAL A 66 4.16 -11.21 -10.17
C VAL A 66 5.05 -10.38 -11.10
N ALA A 67 4.46 -9.40 -11.77
CA ALA A 67 5.20 -8.50 -12.66
C ALA A 67 6.26 -7.67 -11.90
N LEU A 68 5.93 -7.19 -10.70
CA LEU A 68 6.89 -6.49 -9.83
C LEU A 68 8.00 -7.43 -9.33
N GLN A 69 7.66 -8.65 -8.92
CA GLN A 69 8.68 -9.64 -8.54
C GLN A 69 9.65 -9.87 -9.70
N ASN A 70 9.14 -10.17 -10.90
CA ASN A 70 9.97 -10.39 -12.09
C ASN A 70 10.86 -9.17 -12.41
N TYR A 71 10.31 -7.96 -12.26
CA TYR A 71 11.06 -6.72 -12.46
C TYR A 71 12.23 -6.60 -11.48
N PHE A 72 12.00 -6.85 -10.19
CA PHE A 72 13.04 -6.75 -9.18
C PHE A 72 14.10 -7.83 -9.33
N GLU A 73 13.72 -9.08 -9.55
CA GLU A 73 14.66 -10.20 -9.76
C GLU A 73 15.57 -9.97 -10.97
N LYS A 74 15.05 -9.34 -12.04
CA LYS A 74 15.83 -9.01 -13.24
C LYS A 74 16.83 -7.88 -13.01
N ASN A 75 16.52 -6.92 -12.13
CA ASN A 75 17.25 -5.67 -12.05
C ASN A 75 18.12 -5.52 -10.78
N ILE A 76 17.84 -6.31 -9.73
CA ILE A 76 18.53 -6.15 -8.44
C ILE A 76 18.85 -7.55 -7.90
N PRO A 77 20.15 -7.86 -7.67
CA PRO A 77 20.57 -9.17 -7.19
C PRO A 77 20.19 -9.39 -5.71
N ASP A 78 20.17 -10.66 -5.30
CA ASP A 78 20.10 -11.14 -3.93
C ASP A 78 18.82 -10.79 -3.15
N LEU A 79 17.76 -10.33 -3.84
CA LEU A 79 16.46 -10.06 -3.21
C LEU A 79 15.70 -11.37 -2.93
N LYS A 80 14.98 -11.37 -1.82
CA LYS A 80 14.04 -12.43 -1.40
C LYS A 80 12.61 -11.91 -1.50
N ILE A 81 12.16 -11.68 -2.73
CA ILE A 81 10.83 -11.19 -3.03
C ILE A 81 9.96 -12.36 -3.49
N SER A 82 8.80 -12.50 -2.87
CA SER A 82 7.77 -13.45 -3.27
C SER A 82 6.51 -12.69 -3.67
N SER A 83 5.64 -13.32 -4.45
CA SER A 83 4.36 -12.73 -4.84
C SER A 83 3.22 -13.71 -4.67
N LEU A 84 2.03 -13.19 -4.35
CA LEU A 84 0.81 -13.95 -4.24
C LEU A 84 -0.33 -13.18 -4.93
N ALA A 85 -0.93 -13.80 -5.95
CA ALA A 85 -1.97 -13.19 -6.78
C ALA A 85 -3.37 -13.49 -6.22
N GLU A 86 -3.63 -13.03 -5.00
CA GLU A 86 -4.87 -13.25 -4.25
C GLU A 86 -5.33 -11.96 -3.56
N LYS A 87 -6.58 -11.93 -3.12
CA LYS A 87 -7.05 -10.90 -2.18
C LYS A 87 -6.55 -11.23 -0.78
N ILE A 88 -6.28 -10.20 0.01
CA ILE A 88 -5.73 -10.40 1.37
C ILE A 88 -6.66 -11.22 2.26
N GLU A 89 -7.97 -11.02 2.14
CA GLU A 89 -8.98 -11.73 2.91
C GLU A 89 -8.94 -13.24 2.61
N GLU A 90 -8.83 -13.60 1.35
CA GLU A 90 -8.73 -14.97 0.86
C GLU A 90 -7.40 -15.61 1.29
N ALA A 91 -6.29 -14.91 1.06
CA ALA A 91 -4.94 -15.37 1.41
C ALA A 91 -4.79 -15.68 2.91
N VAL A 92 -5.38 -14.86 3.77
CA VAL A 92 -5.39 -15.09 5.22
C VAL A 92 -6.31 -16.24 5.61
N GLN A 93 -7.50 -16.32 5.01
CA GLN A 93 -8.47 -17.38 5.29
C GLN A 93 -7.93 -18.76 4.88
N GLU A 94 -7.19 -18.85 3.80
CA GLU A 94 -6.58 -20.09 3.29
C GLU A 94 -5.25 -20.43 4.00
N GLY A 95 -4.74 -19.54 4.85
CA GLY A 95 -3.48 -19.73 5.55
C GLY A 95 -2.24 -19.51 4.69
N ASN A 96 -2.40 -18.87 3.51
CA ASN A 96 -1.29 -18.51 2.63
C ASN A 96 -0.49 -17.30 3.15
N ILE A 97 -1.12 -16.47 3.99
CA ILE A 97 -0.53 -15.32 4.67
C ILE A 97 -0.84 -15.36 6.16
N GLU A 98 0.20 -15.29 6.98
CA GLU A 98 0.11 -15.09 8.42
C GLU A 98 0.75 -13.75 8.80
N PHE A 99 -0.05 -12.79 9.28
CA PHE A 99 0.43 -11.43 9.60
C PHE A 99 1.56 -11.40 10.63
N GLY A 100 1.54 -12.34 11.59
CA GLY A 100 2.58 -12.45 12.62
C GLY A 100 3.98 -12.83 12.13
N GLU A 101 4.10 -13.26 10.87
CA GLU A 101 5.39 -13.59 10.26
C GLU A 101 6.16 -12.37 9.72
N TYR A 102 5.54 -11.19 9.72
CA TYR A 102 6.11 -9.98 9.15
C TYR A 102 6.49 -8.97 10.22
N ASP A 103 7.58 -8.26 10.00
CA ASP A 103 8.00 -7.13 10.83
C ASP A 103 7.14 -5.88 10.59
N LEU A 104 6.52 -5.78 9.41
CA LEU A 104 5.69 -4.66 9.00
C LEU A 104 4.70 -5.09 7.92
N ILE A 105 3.47 -4.59 8.02
CA ILE A 105 2.47 -4.66 6.96
C ILE A 105 2.28 -3.29 6.34
N ILE A 106 2.21 -3.22 5.02
CA ILE A 106 1.91 -2.00 4.27
C ILE A 106 0.66 -2.25 3.45
N SER A 107 -0.36 -1.44 3.63
CA SER A 107 -1.53 -1.41 2.76
C SER A 107 -1.48 -0.21 1.84
N ALA A 108 -1.34 -0.47 0.54
CA ALA A 108 -1.32 0.52 -0.54
C ALA A 108 -2.45 0.28 -1.55
N THR A 109 -3.56 -0.30 -1.10
CA THR A 109 -4.70 -0.67 -1.95
C THR A 109 -5.52 0.55 -2.37
N GLY A 110 -5.54 1.61 -1.56
CA GLY A 110 -6.44 2.75 -1.72
C GLY A 110 -7.91 2.41 -1.45
N ASP A 111 -8.21 1.21 -0.96
CA ASP A 111 -9.56 0.77 -0.58
C ASP A 111 -9.73 0.81 0.94
N HIS A 112 -10.58 1.70 1.40
CA HIS A 112 -10.88 1.85 2.83
C HIS A 112 -11.54 0.61 3.44
N ASN A 113 -12.26 -0.21 2.66
CA ASN A 113 -12.88 -1.43 3.17
C ASN A 113 -11.81 -2.49 3.47
N VAL A 114 -10.84 -2.65 2.57
CA VAL A 114 -9.68 -3.52 2.78
C VAL A 114 -8.86 -3.05 3.99
N ASN A 115 -8.61 -1.74 4.11
CA ASN A 115 -7.88 -1.18 5.25
C ASN A 115 -8.61 -1.43 6.58
N ARG A 116 -9.93 -1.28 6.60
CA ARG A 116 -10.77 -1.57 7.79
C ARG A 116 -10.76 -3.06 8.13
N TRP A 117 -10.80 -3.92 7.13
CA TRP A 117 -10.69 -5.36 7.33
C TRP A 117 -9.34 -5.74 7.95
N ILE A 118 -8.21 -5.22 7.42
CA ILE A 118 -6.87 -5.42 7.98
C ILE A 118 -6.84 -4.95 9.44
N ASN A 119 -7.34 -3.75 9.71
CA ASN A 119 -7.42 -3.18 11.06
C ASN A 119 -8.21 -4.09 12.01
N GLN A 120 -9.40 -4.53 11.59
CA GLN A 120 -10.24 -5.40 12.40
C GLN A 120 -9.56 -6.76 12.66
N TYR A 121 -8.93 -7.34 11.64
CA TYR A 121 -8.24 -8.62 11.76
C TYR A 121 -7.08 -8.53 12.77
N VAL A 122 -6.23 -7.52 12.65
CA VAL A 122 -5.08 -7.31 13.57
C VAL A 122 -5.56 -7.10 15.00
N MET A 123 -6.58 -6.26 15.20
CA MET A 123 -7.14 -5.98 16.54
C MET A 123 -7.81 -7.21 17.16
N SER A 124 -8.66 -7.92 16.40
CA SER A 124 -9.41 -9.08 16.90
C SER A 124 -8.49 -10.24 17.29
N ASN A 125 -7.38 -10.40 16.58
CA ASN A 125 -6.38 -11.43 16.86
C ASN A 125 -5.25 -10.94 17.78
N LYS A 126 -5.30 -9.69 18.26
CA LYS A 126 -4.31 -9.06 19.15
C LYS A 126 -2.87 -9.17 18.62
N LEU A 127 -2.73 -8.98 17.32
CA LEU A 127 -1.42 -9.04 16.67
C LEU A 127 -0.65 -7.74 16.92
N MET A 128 0.61 -7.86 17.31
CA MET A 128 1.46 -6.70 17.62
C MET A 128 2.26 -6.20 16.39
N VAL A 129 1.91 -6.68 15.20
CA VAL A 129 2.57 -6.24 13.97
C VAL A 129 2.14 -4.81 13.62
N PRO A 130 3.09 -3.89 13.38
CA PRO A 130 2.78 -2.54 12.94
C PRO A 130 2.22 -2.53 11.51
N VAL A 131 1.28 -1.62 11.25
CA VAL A 131 0.69 -1.45 9.92
C VAL A 131 0.85 -0.01 9.44
N VAL A 132 1.34 0.16 8.23
CA VAL A 132 1.37 1.44 7.52
C VAL A 132 0.32 1.40 6.42
N TYR A 133 -0.61 2.35 6.46
CA TYR A 133 -1.62 2.57 5.42
C TYR A 133 -1.20 3.74 4.56
N ALA A 134 -1.19 3.58 3.25
CA ALA A 134 -0.83 4.64 2.31
C ALA A 134 -1.89 4.76 1.21
N TRP A 135 -2.36 5.98 0.96
CA TRP A 135 -3.32 6.24 -0.11
C TRP A 135 -3.20 7.66 -0.67
N ASN A 136 -3.67 7.80 -1.90
CA ASN A 136 -3.77 9.09 -2.58
C ASN A 136 -5.23 9.45 -2.74
N GLU A 137 -5.56 10.71 -2.54
CA GLU A 137 -6.87 11.21 -2.91
C GLU A 137 -7.02 11.41 -4.42
N VAL A 138 -8.28 11.48 -4.84
CA VAL A 138 -8.64 11.80 -6.22
C VAL A 138 -7.97 13.09 -6.68
N LEU A 139 -7.59 13.15 -7.95
CA LEU A 139 -6.85 14.28 -8.54
C LEU A 139 -5.49 14.58 -7.89
N GLY A 140 -5.04 13.76 -6.95
CA GLY A 140 -3.78 13.97 -6.23
C GLY A 140 -3.76 15.20 -5.32
N VAL A 141 -4.93 15.62 -4.82
CA VAL A 141 -5.05 16.76 -3.89
C VAL A 141 -4.52 16.44 -2.49
N GLY A 142 -4.46 15.17 -2.13
CA GLY A 142 -3.98 14.70 -0.83
C GLY A 142 -3.13 13.43 -0.95
N ASN A 143 -2.12 13.35 -0.11
CA ASN A 143 -1.24 12.21 0.06
C ASN A 143 -1.26 11.81 1.53
N HIS A 144 -1.56 10.56 1.81
CA HIS A 144 -1.74 10.08 3.18
C HIS A 144 -0.82 8.90 3.46
N VAL A 145 -0.19 8.94 4.63
CA VAL A 145 0.53 7.82 5.23
C VAL A 145 0.16 7.80 6.71
N ALA A 146 -0.46 6.71 7.15
CA ALA A 146 -0.86 6.51 8.53
C ALA A 146 -0.14 5.29 9.11
N TYR A 147 0.59 5.48 10.19
CA TYR A 147 1.23 4.43 10.96
C TYR A 147 0.35 4.05 12.16
N ILE A 148 0.06 2.79 12.31
CA ILE A 148 -0.69 2.24 13.44
C ILE A 148 0.15 1.15 14.11
N GLU A 149 0.39 1.34 15.40
CA GLU A 149 0.98 0.35 16.27
C GLU A 149 -0.10 -0.15 17.23
N TYR A 150 -0.50 -1.39 17.05
CA TYR A 150 -1.58 -1.98 17.83
C TYR A 150 -1.12 -2.27 19.26
N GLY A 151 -2.02 -1.99 20.21
CA GLY A 151 -1.71 -1.97 21.64
C GLY A 151 -1.56 -0.55 22.20
N ASN A 152 -1.33 0.45 21.34
CA ASN A 152 -1.36 1.87 21.68
C ASN A 152 -2.76 2.49 21.44
N VAL A 153 -2.91 3.77 21.75
CA VAL A 153 -4.18 4.49 21.56
C VAL A 153 -4.37 4.82 20.08
N GLY A 154 -5.52 4.42 19.54
CA GLY A 154 -5.91 4.71 18.16
C GLY A 154 -5.77 3.51 17.22
N CYS A 155 -6.58 3.52 16.17
CA CYS A 155 -6.55 2.50 15.13
C CYS A 155 -7.07 3.10 13.81
N TYR A 156 -7.05 2.35 12.71
CA TYR A 156 -7.49 2.85 11.40
C TYR A 156 -8.94 3.36 11.41
N GLU A 157 -9.84 2.74 12.19
CA GLU A 157 -11.24 3.17 12.29
C GLU A 157 -11.40 4.59 12.84
N CYS A 158 -10.40 5.15 13.53
CA CYS A 158 -10.41 6.54 13.98
C CYS A 158 -10.40 7.56 12.83
N PHE A 159 -9.93 7.16 11.65
CA PHE A 159 -9.95 8.00 10.44
C PHE A 159 -11.30 7.97 9.72
N ILE A 160 -12.18 7.04 10.08
CA ILE A 160 -13.48 6.85 9.42
C ILE A 160 -14.57 7.55 10.23
N GLY A 161 -15.27 8.45 9.56
CA GLY A 161 -16.49 9.08 10.07
C GLY A 161 -17.73 8.37 9.56
N ARG A 162 -18.83 8.60 10.25
CA ARG A 162 -20.18 8.22 9.78
C ARG A 162 -21.04 9.45 9.78
N ASP A 163 -21.69 9.71 8.67
CA ASP A 163 -22.69 10.77 8.53
C ASP A 163 -23.92 10.41 9.39
N GLU A 164 -24.39 11.31 10.22
CA GLU A 164 -25.48 11.06 11.17
C GLU A 164 -26.84 10.93 10.46
N ASP A 165 -27.02 11.63 9.33
CA ASP A 165 -28.30 11.66 8.62
C ASP A 165 -28.43 10.50 7.62
N THR A 166 -27.35 10.20 6.88
CA THR A 166 -27.35 9.17 5.81
C THR A 166 -26.80 7.83 6.27
N GLY A 167 -26.02 7.80 7.34
CA GLY A 167 -25.28 6.63 7.81
C GLY A 167 -24.07 6.26 6.93
N GLU A 168 -23.77 7.05 5.89
CA GLU A 168 -22.65 6.84 5.00
C GLU A 168 -21.31 7.02 5.71
N LEU A 169 -20.34 6.17 5.36
CA LEU A 169 -18.97 6.29 5.86
C LEU A 169 -18.20 7.30 5.02
N TYR A 170 -17.37 8.08 5.68
CA TYR A 170 -16.47 9.01 5.01
C TYR A 170 -15.09 9.03 5.67
N ASP A 171 -14.06 9.35 4.89
CA ASP A 171 -12.70 9.58 5.39
C ASP A 171 -12.63 10.97 6.05
N ARG A 172 -12.34 11.00 7.34
CA ARG A 172 -12.19 12.25 8.13
C ARG A 172 -10.96 13.04 7.73
N THR A 173 -10.00 12.42 7.06
CA THR A 173 -8.73 13.03 6.64
C THR A 173 -8.81 13.59 5.23
N ALA A 174 -9.92 13.33 4.51
CA ALA A 174 -10.09 13.77 3.12
C ALA A 174 -10.09 15.29 2.98
N TYR A 175 -9.33 15.78 2.00
CA TYR A 175 -9.33 17.20 1.60
C TYR A 175 -10.50 17.54 0.68
N CYS A 176 -11.05 16.55 -0.03
CA CYS A 176 -12.25 16.72 -0.85
C CYS A 176 -13.51 16.57 -0.02
N ARG A 177 -14.50 17.44 -0.25
CA ARG A 177 -15.81 17.32 0.40
C ARG A 177 -16.59 16.13 -0.14
N SER A 178 -17.37 15.47 0.71
CA SER A 178 -18.32 14.46 0.30
C SER A 178 -19.24 15.00 -0.81
N GLY A 179 -19.49 14.19 -1.86
CA GLY A 179 -20.32 14.59 -3.00
C GLY A 179 -19.65 15.52 -4.03
N GLN A 180 -18.42 15.95 -3.82
CA GLN A 180 -17.70 16.75 -4.81
C GLN A 180 -17.41 15.89 -6.07
N LYS A 181 -17.90 16.34 -7.23
CA LYS A 181 -17.65 15.64 -8.50
C LYS A 181 -16.22 15.89 -8.96
N VAL A 182 -15.34 14.94 -8.65
CA VAL A 182 -13.90 14.98 -9.03
C VAL A 182 -13.56 14.03 -10.17
N VAL A 183 -14.56 13.36 -10.74
CA VAL A 183 -14.36 12.40 -11.84
C VAL A 183 -14.54 13.11 -13.18
N GLN A 184 -13.49 13.17 -14.00
CA GLN A 184 -13.60 13.50 -15.41
C GLN A 184 -13.94 12.22 -16.20
N LYS A 185 -15.10 12.20 -16.86
CA LYS A 185 -15.41 11.17 -17.85
C LYS A 185 -14.60 11.46 -19.10
N VAL A 186 -13.66 10.58 -19.43
CA VAL A 186 -13.02 10.63 -20.75
C VAL A 186 -14.01 10.08 -21.77
N ALA A 187 -14.36 10.91 -22.75
CA ALA A 187 -15.27 10.53 -23.82
C ALA A 187 -14.68 9.33 -24.61
N GLY A 188 -15.42 8.20 -24.64
CA GLY A 188 -15.12 7.07 -25.51
C GLY A 188 -14.80 5.73 -24.86
N CYS A 189 -14.51 5.66 -23.58
CA CYS A 189 -14.38 4.40 -22.83
C CYS A 189 -15.20 4.48 -21.56
N GLY A 190 -16.04 3.47 -21.31
CA GLY A 190 -16.94 3.42 -20.15
C GLY A 190 -16.26 3.29 -18.76
N SER A 191 -14.93 3.53 -18.69
CA SER A 191 -14.15 3.52 -17.46
C SER A 191 -13.92 4.94 -16.96
N SER A 192 -14.19 5.17 -15.68
CA SER A 192 -13.84 6.41 -14.99
C SER A 192 -12.32 6.47 -14.84
N PHE A 193 -11.67 7.42 -15.49
CA PHE A 193 -10.25 7.69 -15.32
C PHE A 193 -10.07 8.76 -14.25
N ILE A 194 -9.29 8.45 -13.22
CA ILE A 194 -8.87 9.45 -12.22
C ILE A 194 -7.55 10.04 -12.73
N PRO A 195 -7.53 11.32 -13.17
CA PRO A 195 -6.35 11.91 -13.77
C PRO A 195 -5.35 12.32 -12.67
N TYR A 196 -4.53 11.40 -12.21
CA TYR A 196 -3.30 11.75 -11.51
C TYR A 196 -2.14 10.93 -12.09
N GLY A 197 -1.01 11.60 -12.33
CA GLY A 197 0.18 10.96 -12.85
C GLY A 197 1.01 10.27 -11.76
N SER A 198 2.08 9.60 -12.17
CA SER A 198 3.03 8.90 -11.29
C SER A 198 3.65 9.76 -10.19
N THR A 199 3.76 11.08 -10.42
CA THR A 199 4.36 12.03 -9.46
C THR A 199 3.67 12.01 -8.09
N ILE A 200 2.35 11.84 -8.06
CA ILE A 200 1.60 11.78 -6.79
C ILE A 200 1.97 10.50 -6.03
N SER A 201 1.97 9.37 -6.72
CA SER A 201 2.36 8.08 -6.14
C SER A 201 3.82 8.09 -5.65
N LEU A 202 4.74 8.72 -6.38
CA LEU A 202 6.13 8.91 -5.96
C LEU A 202 6.25 9.71 -4.66
N LYS A 203 5.51 10.81 -4.52
CA LYS A 203 5.50 11.62 -3.29
C LYS A 203 5.02 10.80 -2.09
N THR A 204 3.91 10.09 -2.25
CA THR A 204 3.37 9.25 -1.16
C THR A 204 4.30 8.08 -0.85
N ALA A 205 4.91 7.47 -1.86
CA ALA A 205 5.91 6.41 -1.65
C ALA A 205 7.12 6.93 -0.86
N GLY A 206 7.64 8.11 -1.19
CA GLY A 206 8.72 8.75 -0.43
C GLY A 206 8.35 8.98 1.03
N MET A 207 7.16 9.54 1.30
CA MET A 207 6.65 9.72 2.66
C MET A 207 6.51 8.38 3.39
N CYS A 208 6.00 7.35 2.72
CA CYS A 208 5.82 6.02 3.29
C CYS A 208 7.17 5.40 3.70
N VAL A 209 8.16 5.45 2.82
CA VAL A 209 9.50 4.90 3.10
C VAL A 209 10.22 5.66 4.20
N ASP A 210 10.10 6.99 4.25
CA ASP A 210 10.66 7.80 5.35
C ASP A 210 9.98 7.46 6.69
N THR A 211 8.67 7.21 6.69
CA THR A 211 7.94 6.74 7.87
C THR A 211 8.45 5.36 8.31
N ILE A 212 8.61 4.41 7.39
CA ILE A 212 9.08 3.05 7.67
C ILE A 212 10.51 3.06 8.24
N LYS A 213 11.40 3.89 7.69
CA LYS A 213 12.76 4.06 8.25
C LYS A 213 12.71 4.51 9.71
N LYS A 214 11.88 5.52 10.02
CA LYS A 214 11.71 6.02 11.40
C LYS A 214 11.14 4.96 12.33
N ILE A 215 10.20 4.12 11.86
CA ILE A 215 9.65 3.00 12.64
C ILE A 215 10.78 2.05 13.03
N PHE A 216 11.56 1.57 12.06
CA PHE A 216 12.64 0.62 12.32
C PHE A 216 13.84 1.22 13.06
N GLU A 217 14.00 2.54 13.04
CA GLU A 217 14.98 3.27 13.87
C GLU A 217 14.47 3.53 15.30
N GLY A 218 13.23 3.13 15.64
CA GLY A 218 12.63 3.35 16.96
C GLY A 218 12.26 4.81 17.26
N ARG A 219 12.12 5.65 16.23
CA ARG A 219 11.88 7.10 16.40
C ARG A 219 10.41 7.47 16.67
N TYR A 220 9.51 6.50 16.73
CA TYR A 220 8.10 6.67 17.06
C TYR A 220 7.71 6.06 18.42
N SER A 221 8.69 5.60 19.21
CA SER A 221 8.47 4.93 20.50
C SER A 221 8.47 5.87 21.71
N ASP A 222 8.47 7.19 21.50
CA ASP A 222 8.44 8.21 22.58
C ASP A 222 7.11 8.96 22.62
#